data_51a3cfddbe2ea83cb58fda777100a532
#
_entry.id   51a3cfddbe2ea83cb58fda777100a532
#
_cell.length_a   1.000
_cell.length_b   1.000
_cell.length_c   1.000
_cell.angle_alpha   90.00
_cell.angle_beta   90.00
_cell.angle_gamma   90.00
#
_symmetry.space_group_name_H-M   'P 1'
#
loop_
_entity.id
_entity.type
_entity.pdbx_description
1 polymer ?
#
loop_
_entity_poly.entity_id
_entity_poly.type
_entity_poly.pdbx_seq_one_letter_code
_entity_poly.pdbx_strand_id
1 'polypeptide(L)'
;MAIKSIDILNVMVFQRQWRKNNGDCKIGEVKTGDKISDAFHLGFCNGINVLIGENGVGKTTILKMIYAATQWSFEKTNPGKTKRLLDFFSNNLKNSEMLKNTESDYCYYKVSDGTHVFEDSLTHEKILGYEDWLGLNIPSVYIPTTEMLSHSKGFLAMNQKYTMPFDGTQIDIVVNASLPETREIPESCKAILDELSAAIDGTVIQEDDVFYVLKKDGRKIDFSLEAEGLRKLGLLWKLIRNGLLEKGSVLLWDEPEANLNPELYPLVAGVLLKLQENGVQIFVATHSYNFAKYLEIRRKNKEQVMFHNLYKGTSELSDSLKDMSEKNEETGEEEVYSNSAYRMEDLESNHIMMADNSLLDEVYRL
;
A
#
# COMPACT_ATOMS: atom_id res chain seq x y z
N MET A 1 6.99 6.24 -14.68
CA MET A 1 8.02 6.05 -13.63
C MET A 1 7.48 4.96 -12.71
N ALA A 2 8.32 4.12 -12.10
CA ALA A 2 7.85 3.04 -11.23
C ALA A 2 8.71 2.98 -9.95
N ILE A 3 8.06 2.75 -8.83
CA ILE A 3 8.74 2.51 -7.54
C ILE A 3 9.45 1.15 -7.61
N LYS A 4 10.72 1.10 -7.22
CA LYS A 4 11.57 -0.09 -7.35
C LYS A 4 11.90 -0.76 -6.04
N SER A 5 12.00 0.00 -4.96
CA SER A 5 12.31 -0.57 -3.64
C SER A 5 11.89 0.33 -2.50
N ILE A 6 11.80 -0.30 -1.33
CA ILE A 6 11.70 0.36 -0.03
C ILE A 6 12.70 -0.25 0.94
N ASP A 7 13.35 0.59 1.73
CA ASP A 7 14.19 0.21 2.86
C ASP A 7 13.62 0.82 4.13
N ILE A 8 13.49 0.04 5.20
CA ILE A 8 12.86 0.47 6.46
C ILE A 8 13.76 0.09 7.63
N LEU A 9 14.02 1.04 8.53
CA LEU A 9 14.78 0.81 9.74
C LEU A 9 14.04 1.37 10.96
N ASN A 10 13.73 0.51 11.91
CA ASN A 10 13.15 0.84 13.23
C ASN A 10 11.85 1.65 13.17
N VAL A 11 11.01 1.39 12.18
CA VAL A 11 9.68 2.00 12.05
C VAL A 11 8.60 0.96 12.32
N MET A 12 7.74 1.21 13.30
CA MET A 12 6.63 0.35 13.71
C MET A 12 7.06 -1.10 13.96
N VAL A 13 6.57 -2.05 13.16
CA VAL A 13 6.89 -3.48 13.29
C VAL A 13 8.25 -3.87 12.68
N PHE A 14 8.87 -2.98 11.91
CA PHE A 14 10.15 -3.22 11.26
C PHE A 14 11.30 -2.88 12.20
N GLN A 15 11.50 -3.72 13.21
CA GLN A 15 12.59 -3.61 14.18
C GLN A 15 13.83 -4.32 13.63
N ARG A 16 15.01 -3.69 13.79
CA ARG A 16 16.29 -4.31 13.51
C ARG A 16 17.26 -4.01 14.64
N GLN A 17 17.94 -5.03 15.14
CA GLN A 17 19.01 -4.84 16.11
C GLN A 17 20.27 -4.36 15.40
N TRP A 18 20.88 -3.31 15.95
CA TRP A 18 22.21 -2.87 15.50
C TRP A 18 23.22 -3.94 15.83
N ARG A 19 23.72 -4.71 14.84
CA ARG A 19 24.91 -5.51 15.02
C ARG A 19 26.12 -4.59 14.91
N LYS A 20 26.82 -4.37 16.04
CA LYS A 20 28.17 -3.81 16.03
C LYS A 20 29.05 -4.76 15.22
N ASN A 21 29.32 -4.46 13.97
CA ASN A 21 30.53 -4.96 13.35
C ASN A 21 31.71 -4.34 14.12
N ASN A 22 32.64 -5.17 14.61
CA ASN A 22 33.80 -4.80 15.40
C ASN A 22 34.57 -3.63 14.78
N GLY A 23 34.30 -2.43 15.21
CA GLY A 23 34.98 -1.20 14.81
C GLY A 23 34.13 -0.02 15.21
N ASP A 24 34.63 0.81 16.13
CA ASP A 24 33.99 2.02 16.63
C ASP A 24 33.46 2.92 15.50
N CYS A 25 32.20 2.77 15.10
CA CYS A 25 31.49 3.80 14.35
C CYS A 25 31.00 4.84 15.34
N LYS A 26 31.65 5.96 15.38
CA LYS A 26 31.17 7.15 16.10
C LYS A 26 29.87 7.62 15.44
N ILE A 27 28.84 7.78 16.27
CA ILE A 27 27.57 8.40 15.92
C ILE A 27 27.86 9.72 15.19
N GLY A 28 27.49 9.83 13.92
CA GLY A 28 27.62 11.07 13.15
C GLY A 28 28.27 10.97 11.77
N GLU A 29 28.80 9.81 11.35
CA GLU A 29 29.48 9.65 10.05
C GLU A 29 28.86 8.59 9.14
N VAL A 30 27.55 8.51 9.04
CA VAL A 30 26.92 7.72 7.96
C VAL A 30 26.95 8.57 6.70
N LYS A 31 27.92 8.32 5.85
CA LYS A 31 27.99 8.95 4.52
C LYS A 31 26.84 8.43 3.67
N THR A 32 26.15 9.34 3.02
CA THR A 32 25.16 9.07 1.98
C THR A 32 25.71 8.05 0.99
N GLY A 33 25.18 6.83 0.97
CA GLY A 33 25.62 5.76 0.07
C GLY A 33 26.14 4.47 0.74
N ASP A 34 26.40 4.46 2.05
CA ASP A 34 26.75 3.25 2.75
C ASP A 34 25.51 2.34 2.85
N LYS A 35 25.60 1.12 2.29
CA LYS A 35 24.58 0.09 2.49
C LYS A 35 24.57 -0.24 3.98
N ILE A 36 23.55 0.23 4.70
CA ILE A 36 23.28 -0.27 6.05
C ILE A 36 22.74 -1.68 5.84
N SER A 37 23.54 -2.68 6.15
CA SER A 37 23.30 -4.10 5.86
C SER A 37 22.11 -4.70 6.61
N ASP A 38 21.44 -3.92 7.49
CA ASP A 38 20.47 -4.43 8.45
C ASP A 38 19.06 -3.80 8.31
N ALA A 39 18.81 -2.92 7.34
CA ALA A 39 17.47 -2.41 7.08
C ALA A 39 16.58 -3.50 6.43
N PHE A 40 15.30 -3.55 6.78
CA PHE A 40 14.33 -4.33 6.03
C PHE A 40 14.27 -3.81 4.59
N HIS A 41 14.50 -4.69 3.62
CA HIS A 41 14.53 -4.33 2.20
C HIS A 41 13.48 -5.10 1.41
N LEU A 42 12.76 -4.40 0.53
CA LEU A 42 11.81 -5.01 -0.39
C LEU A 42 11.93 -4.38 -1.78
N GLY A 43 12.22 -5.23 -2.79
CA GLY A 43 12.27 -4.83 -4.19
C GLY A 43 10.96 -5.07 -4.91
N PHE A 44 10.57 -4.19 -5.84
CA PHE A 44 9.27 -4.21 -6.52
C PHE A 44 9.39 -4.38 -8.03
N CYS A 45 8.39 -5.07 -8.63
CA CYS A 45 8.23 -5.11 -10.07
C CYS A 45 7.47 -3.86 -10.58
N ASN A 46 7.51 -3.64 -11.90
CA ASN A 46 6.77 -2.53 -12.54
C ASN A 46 5.27 -2.81 -12.67
N GLY A 47 4.84 -4.02 -12.35
CA GLY A 47 3.47 -4.48 -12.48
C GLY A 47 2.68 -4.36 -11.18
N ILE A 48 2.01 -5.45 -10.81
CA ILE A 48 1.24 -5.58 -9.59
C ILE A 48 2.13 -6.20 -8.51
N ASN A 49 2.32 -5.51 -7.40
CA ASN A 49 3.04 -5.97 -6.22
C ASN A 49 2.02 -6.34 -5.14
N VAL A 50 1.94 -7.60 -4.79
CA VAL A 50 0.96 -8.12 -3.82
C VAL A 50 1.66 -8.42 -2.51
N LEU A 51 1.43 -7.60 -1.49
CA LEU A 51 1.92 -7.82 -0.13
C LEU A 51 0.97 -8.79 0.57
N ILE A 52 1.46 -9.97 0.91
CA ILE A 52 0.70 -10.99 1.65
C ILE A 52 1.34 -11.26 3.00
N GLY A 53 0.60 -11.84 3.93
CA GLY A 53 1.07 -12.21 5.25
C GLY A 53 0.00 -12.01 6.32
N GLU A 54 0.32 -12.41 7.54
CA GLU A 54 -0.55 -12.31 8.71
C GLU A 54 -0.89 -10.86 9.07
N ASN A 55 -1.87 -10.70 9.99
CA ASN A 55 -2.19 -9.39 10.54
C ASN A 55 -1.01 -8.87 11.39
N GLY A 56 -0.74 -7.55 11.28
CA GLY A 56 0.29 -6.90 12.08
C GLY A 56 1.72 -7.06 11.58
N VAL A 57 1.97 -7.65 10.38
CA VAL A 57 3.31 -7.76 9.78
C VAL A 57 3.76 -6.52 9.00
N GLY A 58 2.94 -5.46 8.96
CA GLY A 58 3.33 -4.17 8.37
C GLY A 58 2.94 -3.95 6.91
N LYS A 59 2.05 -4.74 6.31
CA LYS A 59 1.58 -4.55 4.92
C LYS A 59 1.05 -3.12 4.67
N THR A 60 0.06 -2.69 5.45
CA THR A 60 -0.51 -1.33 5.41
C THR A 60 0.55 -0.25 5.65
N THR A 61 1.52 -0.51 6.54
CA THR A 61 2.63 0.40 6.83
C THR A 61 3.48 0.65 5.60
N ILE A 62 3.87 -0.41 4.86
CA ILE A 62 4.61 -0.29 3.60
C ILE A 62 3.81 0.52 2.57
N LEU A 63 2.52 0.23 2.40
CA LEU A 63 1.67 0.99 1.47
C LEU A 63 1.65 2.48 1.82
N LYS A 64 1.46 2.83 3.10
CA LYS A 64 1.43 4.21 3.57
C LYS A 64 2.77 4.92 3.41
N MET A 65 3.89 4.24 3.60
CA MET A 65 5.23 4.77 3.36
C MET A 65 5.45 5.10 1.86
N ILE A 66 5.08 4.17 0.97
CA ILE A 66 5.16 4.41 -0.48
C ILE A 66 4.26 5.59 -0.87
N TYR A 67 3.03 5.64 -0.32
CA TYR A 67 2.10 6.74 -0.58
C TYR A 67 2.66 8.08 -0.11
N ALA A 68 3.19 8.17 1.11
CA ALA A 68 3.84 9.37 1.62
C ALA A 68 4.97 9.84 0.71
N ALA A 69 5.85 8.93 0.30
CA ALA A 69 6.94 9.27 -0.61
C ALA A 69 6.44 9.81 -1.96
N THR A 70 5.37 9.21 -2.53
CA THR A 70 4.79 9.72 -3.79
C THR A 70 4.15 11.10 -3.61
N GLN A 71 3.50 11.38 -2.46
CA GLN A 71 2.99 12.73 -2.17
C GLN A 71 4.10 13.77 -2.10
N TRP A 72 5.25 13.45 -1.49
CA TRP A 72 6.41 14.34 -1.44
C TRP A 72 7.05 14.61 -2.80
N SER A 73 6.79 13.79 -3.81
CA SER A 73 7.27 14.05 -5.17
C SER A 73 6.67 15.32 -5.79
N PHE A 74 5.59 15.87 -5.21
CA PHE A 74 4.94 17.10 -5.62
C PHE A 74 5.40 18.36 -4.86
N GLU A 75 6.33 18.26 -3.89
CA GLU A 75 6.68 19.40 -3.03
C GLU A 75 7.18 20.61 -3.81
N LYS A 76 7.94 20.42 -4.90
CA LYS A 76 8.38 21.53 -5.76
C LYS A 76 7.23 22.20 -6.51
N THR A 77 6.17 21.48 -6.85
CA THR A 77 5.00 22.01 -7.59
C THR A 77 3.91 22.54 -6.67
N ASN A 78 3.81 21.99 -5.44
CA ASN A 78 2.82 22.38 -4.42
C ASN A 78 3.48 22.57 -3.05
N PRO A 79 4.36 23.55 -2.85
CA PRO A 79 5.12 23.70 -1.62
C PRO A 79 4.24 23.81 -0.38
N GLY A 80 4.59 23.05 0.67
CA GLY A 80 3.92 23.09 1.97
C GLY A 80 2.52 22.47 2.02
N LYS A 81 2.10 21.76 0.97
CA LYS A 81 0.83 21.01 0.95
C LYS A 81 1.01 19.51 1.11
N THR A 82 2.24 19.04 1.08
CA THR A 82 2.57 17.63 1.22
C THR A 82 2.39 17.16 2.65
N LYS A 83 1.75 16.00 2.81
CA LYS A 83 1.51 15.36 4.09
C LYS A 83 2.72 14.49 4.48
N ARG A 84 3.04 14.44 5.76
CA ARG A 84 4.06 13.53 6.30
C ARG A 84 3.48 12.13 6.50
N LEU A 85 4.35 11.13 6.66
CA LEU A 85 3.95 9.76 6.97
C LEU A 85 2.99 9.68 8.17
N LEU A 86 3.26 10.49 9.19
CA LEU A 86 2.44 10.57 10.40
C LEU A 86 0.96 10.86 10.10
N ASP A 87 0.69 11.78 9.18
CA ASP A 87 -0.67 12.20 8.80
C ASP A 87 -1.48 11.05 8.20
N PHE A 88 -0.80 10.03 7.65
CA PHE A 88 -1.43 8.84 7.07
C PHE A 88 -1.71 7.73 8.08
N PHE A 89 -1.25 7.86 9.35
CA PHE A 89 -1.58 6.89 10.39
C PHE A 89 -2.66 7.39 11.33
N SER A 90 -2.61 8.62 11.77
CA SER A 90 -3.66 9.21 12.61
C SER A 90 -3.47 10.72 12.78
N ASN A 91 -4.55 11.49 12.65
CA ASN A 91 -4.54 12.92 12.99
C ASN A 91 -4.34 13.21 14.50
N ASN A 92 -4.36 12.17 15.34
CA ASN A 92 -4.13 12.31 16.79
C ASN A 92 -2.66 12.14 17.17
N LEU A 93 -1.81 11.67 16.28
CA LEU A 93 -0.39 11.54 16.53
C LEU A 93 0.27 12.93 16.47
N LYS A 94 0.99 13.30 17.51
CA LYS A 94 1.59 14.65 17.64
C LYS A 94 3.03 14.71 17.16
N ASN A 95 3.71 13.55 17.10
CA ASN A 95 5.14 13.47 16.86
C ASN A 95 5.46 12.19 16.07
N SER A 96 6.32 12.29 15.07
CA SER A 96 6.82 11.16 14.29
C SER A 96 7.56 10.10 15.12
N GLU A 97 8.08 10.49 16.30
CA GLU A 97 8.66 9.54 17.25
C GLU A 97 7.69 8.44 17.71
N MET A 98 6.38 8.68 17.64
CA MET A 98 5.37 7.66 17.96
C MET A 98 5.33 6.49 16.94
N LEU A 99 5.97 6.65 15.80
CA LEU A 99 6.13 5.59 14.79
C LEU A 99 7.42 4.80 14.98
N LYS A 100 8.30 5.20 15.91
CA LYS A 100 9.52 4.46 16.22
C LYS A 100 9.18 3.18 16.95
N ASN A 101 9.93 2.13 16.64
CA ASN A 101 9.82 0.87 17.35
C ASN A 101 10.70 0.80 18.61
N THR A 102 11.87 1.45 18.57
CA THR A 102 12.89 1.37 19.62
C THR A 102 13.36 2.75 20.04
N GLU A 103 14.09 2.85 21.16
CA GLU A 103 14.83 4.05 21.56
C GLU A 103 16.02 4.37 20.62
N SER A 104 16.10 3.73 19.44
CA SER A 104 17.15 3.94 18.47
C SER A 104 17.19 5.38 17.98
N ASP A 105 18.38 5.95 17.86
CA ASP A 105 18.62 7.26 17.27
C ASP A 105 18.47 7.23 15.73
N TYR A 106 18.30 6.03 15.13
CA TYR A 106 18.13 5.84 13.69
C TYR A 106 16.79 5.18 13.41
N CYS A 107 15.87 5.97 12.85
CA CYS A 107 14.55 5.53 12.46
C CYS A 107 14.20 6.23 11.15
N TYR A 108 14.14 5.49 10.06
CA TYR A 108 13.86 6.04 8.73
C TYR A 108 13.22 5.03 7.79
N TYR A 109 12.66 5.53 6.71
CA TYR A 109 12.35 4.72 5.53
C TYR A 109 12.83 5.43 4.27
N LYS A 110 13.18 4.64 3.26
CA LYS A 110 13.64 5.10 1.94
C LYS A 110 12.77 4.46 0.87
N VAL A 111 12.39 5.24 -0.14
CA VAL A 111 11.69 4.76 -1.33
C VAL A 111 12.51 5.16 -2.55
N SER A 112 12.72 4.22 -3.48
CA SER A 112 13.52 4.46 -4.68
C SER A 112 12.77 4.03 -5.95
N ASP A 113 12.97 4.78 -7.02
CA ASP A 113 12.59 4.41 -8.39
C ASP A 113 13.72 3.75 -9.20
N GLY A 114 14.86 3.49 -8.53
CA GLY A 114 16.09 2.97 -9.13
C GLY A 114 17.10 4.04 -9.55
N THR A 115 16.67 5.30 -9.68
CA THR A 115 17.51 6.45 -10.03
C THR A 115 17.49 7.50 -8.93
N HIS A 116 16.31 7.81 -8.42
CA HIS A 116 16.08 8.79 -7.38
C HIS A 116 15.69 8.10 -6.07
N VAL A 117 15.96 8.75 -4.96
CA VAL A 117 15.68 8.24 -3.62
C VAL A 117 14.97 9.30 -2.79
N PHE A 118 13.89 8.90 -2.15
CA PHE A 118 13.25 9.63 -1.07
C PHE A 118 13.65 9.00 0.27
N GLU A 119 13.99 9.82 1.26
CA GLU A 119 14.27 9.36 2.62
C GLU A 119 13.57 10.27 3.62
N ASP A 120 12.77 9.69 4.51
CA ASP A 120 12.17 10.37 5.64
C ASP A 120 12.76 9.83 6.94
N SER A 121 13.50 10.68 7.65
CA SER A 121 14.06 10.38 8.97
C SER A 121 13.09 10.82 10.05
N LEU A 122 12.49 9.86 10.73
CA LEU A 122 11.52 10.11 11.80
C LEU A 122 12.19 10.62 13.08
N THR A 123 13.50 10.40 13.24
CA THR A 123 14.27 10.80 14.45
C THR A 123 14.62 12.28 14.44
N HIS A 124 14.93 12.83 13.28
CA HIS A 124 15.42 14.20 13.16
C HIS A 124 14.39 15.15 12.54
N GLU A 125 13.17 14.67 12.29
CA GLU A 125 12.12 15.38 11.57
C GLU A 125 12.59 16.00 10.24
N LYS A 126 13.64 15.44 9.65
CA LYS A 126 14.22 15.89 8.40
C LYS A 126 13.84 14.93 7.29
N ILE A 127 13.21 15.49 6.28
CA ILE A 127 13.12 14.82 4.99
C ILE A 127 14.46 15.07 4.30
N LEU A 128 15.23 14.00 4.20
CA LEU A 128 16.44 13.95 3.40
C LEU A 128 16.05 13.51 1.98
N GLY A 129 14.96 14.09 1.48
CA GLY A 129 14.53 13.91 0.11
C GLY A 129 15.42 14.72 -0.78
N TYR A 130 16.09 14.05 -1.65
CA TYR A 130 16.97 14.66 -2.61
C TYR A 130 16.16 15.55 -3.54
N GLU A 131 16.72 16.69 -3.89
CA GLU A 131 16.07 17.72 -4.70
C GLU A 131 15.42 17.15 -5.97
N ASP A 132 15.96 16.05 -6.49
CA ASP A 132 15.47 15.39 -7.69
C ASP A 132 14.13 14.65 -7.46
N TRP A 133 13.90 14.01 -6.30
CA TRP A 133 12.63 13.37 -6.00
C TRP A 133 11.46 14.36 -5.89
N LEU A 134 11.69 15.49 -5.25
CA LEU A 134 10.67 16.50 -4.92
C LEU A 134 10.01 17.17 -6.13
N GLY A 135 10.46 16.89 -7.33
CA GLY A 135 9.90 17.41 -8.59
C GLY A 135 9.43 16.35 -9.57
N LEU A 136 9.41 15.07 -9.18
CA LEU A 136 9.04 13.95 -10.06
C LEU A 136 7.54 13.92 -10.39
N ASN A 137 6.70 14.48 -9.53
CA ASN A 137 5.24 14.53 -9.68
C ASN A 137 4.65 13.15 -9.99
N ILE A 138 4.86 12.19 -9.10
CA ILE A 138 4.38 10.80 -9.26
C ILE A 138 2.90 10.73 -8.86
N PRO A 139 1.94 10.65 -9.81
CA PRO A 139 0.53 10.56 -9.48
C PRO A 139 0.26 9.28 -8.70
N SER A 140 -0.44 9.37 -7.58
CA SER A 140 -0.75 8.21 -6.77
C SER A 140 -2.12 8.31 -6.12
N VAL A 141 -2.77 7.16 -5.96
CA VAL A 141 -4.06 7.02 -5.27
C VAL A 141 -3.92 5.93 -4.23
N TYR A 142 -4.35 6.22 -3.01
CA TYR A 142 -4.48 5.25 -1.93
C TYR A 142 -5.96 4.94 -1.68
N ILE A 143 -6.35 3.68 -1.77
CA ILE A 143 -7.68 3.19 -1.40
C ILE A 143 -7.56 2.50 -0.04
N PRO A 144 -8.09 3.10 1.04
CA PRO A 144 -8.07 2.49 2.37
C PRO A 144 -9.06 1.32 2.46
N THR A 145 -8.86 0.45 3.47
CA THR A 145 -9.79 -0.66 3.76
C THR A 145 -11.20 -0.15 4.04
N THR A 146 -11.32 0.97 4.78
CA THR A 146 -12.60 1.58 5.13
C THR A 146 -13.16 2.37 3.95
N GLU A 147 -14.39 2.07 3.56
CA GLU A 147 -15.13 2.83 2.56
C GLU A 147 -15.55 4.21 3.10
N MET A 148 -15.23 5.29 2.37
CA MET A 148 -15.39 6.66 2.85
C MET A 148 -16.46 7.46 2.11
N LEU A 149 -16.86 7.09 0.89
CA LEU A 149 -17.77 7.89 0.08
C LEU A 149 -19.20 7.91 0.62
N SER A 150 -19.63 6.89 1.34
CA SER A 150 -20.91 6.85 2.04
C SER A 150 -21.02 7.91 3.16
N HIS A 151 -19.90 8.48 3.59
CA HIS A 151 -19.81 9.50 4.64
C HIS A 151 -19.38 10.87 4.10
N SER A 152 -19.43 11.08 2.77
CA SER A 152 -18.85 12.26 2.12
C SER A 152 -19.57 13.57 2.41
N LYS A 153 -20.87 13.53 2.73
CA LYS A 153 -21.70 14.74 2.95
C LYS A 153 -21.14 15.64 4.03
N GLY A 154 -20.67 16.83 3.63
CA GLY A 154 -20.09 17.80 4.55
C GLY A 154 -18.77 17.37 5.20
N PHE A 155 -18.23 16.20 4.85
CA PHE A 155 -17.04 15.62 5.45
C PHE A 155 -15.81 16.53 5.32
N LEU A 156 -15.54 17.03 4.11
CA LEU A 156 -14.37 17.89 3.86
C LEU A 156 -14.50 19.24 4.59
N ALA A 157 -15.69 19.84 4.63
CA ALA A 157 -15.93 21.08 5.36
C ALA A 157 -15.76 20.89 6.88
N MET A 158 -16.24 19.77 7.43
CA MET A 158 -16.05 19.44 8.83
C MET A 158 -14.57 19.18 9.15
N ASN A 159 -13.86 18.44 8.29
CA ASN A 159 -12.43 18.17 8.48
C ASN A 159 -11.58 19.43 8.40
N GLN A 160 -11.96 20.40 7.57
CA GLN A 160 -11.29 21.71 7.50
C GLN A 160 -11.50 22.54 8.77
N LYS A 161 -12.68 22.44 9.40
CA LYS A 161 -13.04 23.23 10.59
C LYS A 161 -12.64 22.57 11.90
N TYR A 162 -12.64 21.24 11.96
CA TYR A 162 -12.36 20.44 13.15
C TYR A 162 -11.34 19.37 12.82
N THR A 163 -10.52 19.00 13.81
CA THR A 163 -9.65 17.81 13.69
C THR A 163 -10.55 16.57 13.81
N MET A 164 -10.80 15.91 12.68
CA MET A 164 -11.59 14.69 12.64
C MET A 164 -10.69 13.46 12.92
N PRO A 165 -11.25 12.36 13.47
CA PRO A 165 -10.48 11.15 13.78
C PRO A 165 -10.22 10.28 12.55
N PHE A 166 -9.97 10.89 11.39
CA PHE A 166 -9.66 10.21 10.13
C PHE A 166 -8.22 10.48 9.74
N ASP A 167 -7.54 9.48 9.21
CA ASP A 167 -6.19 9.65 8.71
C ASP A 167 -6.17 10.30 7.31
N GLY A 168 -4.97 10.71 6.89
CA GLY A 168 -4.79 11.40 5.61
C GLY A 168 -5.22 10.58 4.40
N THR A 169 -5.14 9.25 4.44
CA THR A 169 -5.56 8.38 3.32
C THR A 169 -7.09 8.39 3.16
N GLN A 170 -7.81 8.41 4.27
CA GLN A 170 -9.26 8.47 4.31
C GLN A 170 -9.80 9.83 3.83
N ILE A 171 -9.06 10.90 4.13
CA ILE A 171 -9.41 12.25 3.66
C ILE A 171 -9.11 12.35 2.16
N ASP A 172 -7.93 11.91 1.72
CA ASP A 172 -7.48 12.02 0.34
C ASP A 172 -8.36 11.24 -0.63
N ILE A 173 -8.89 10.08 -0.23
CA ILE A 173 -9.76 9.30 -1.12
C ILE A 173 -11.08 10.01 -1.40
N VAL A 174 -11.64 10.75 -0.43
CA VAL A 174 -12.85 11.58 -0.64
C VAL A 174 -12.54 12.76 -1.55
N VAL A 175 -11.39 13.43 -1.34
CA VAL A 175 -10.91 14.50 -2.23
C VAL A 175 -10.75 13.99 -3.65
N ASN A 176 -10.04 12.88 -3.83
CA ASN A 176 -9.76 12.27 -5.13
C ASN A 176 -11.05 11.87 -5.88
N ALA A 177 -12.01 11.28 -5.17
CA ALA A 177 -13.30 10.93 -5.75
C ALA A 177 -14.14 12.15 -6.14
N SER A 178 -13.94 13.29 -5.45
CA SER A 178 -14.66 14.56 -5.72
C SER A 178 -14.05 15.40 -6.84
N LEU A 179 -12.91 14.98 -7.40
CA LEU A 179 -12.34 15.69 -8.55
C LEU A 179 -13.25 15.60 -9.78
N PRO A 180 -13.24 16.62 -10.65
CA PRO A 180 -14.04 16.60 -11.86
C PRO A 180 -13.64 15.47 -12.80
N GLU A 181 -14.62 14.96 -13.52
CA GLU A 181 -14.41 13.93 -14.52
C GLU A 181 -13.59 14.44 -15.71
N THR A 182 -12.75 13.59 -16.28
CA THR A 182 -12.01 13.91 -17.49
C THR A 182 -12.93 14.04 -18.70
N ARG A 183 -12.61 14.98 -19.61
CA ARG A 183 -13.39 15.18 -20.85
C ARG A 183 -13.26 14.00 -21.82
N GLU A 184 -12.05 13.45 -21.90
CA GLU A 184 -11.74 12.33 -22.77
C GLU A 184 -11.31 11.13 -21.92
N ILE A 185 -11.85 9.95 -22.25
CA ILE A 185 -11.52 8.70 -21.60
C ILE A 185 -10.70 7.88 -22.60
N PRO A 186 -9.48 7.45 -22.24
CA PRO A 186 -8.71 6.52 -23.08
C PRO A 186 -9.52 5.27 -23.40
N GLU A 187 -9.42 4.78 -24.64
CA GLU A 187 -10.20 3.60 -25.12
C GLU A 187 -9.96 2.38 -24.23
N SER A 188 -8.73 2.20 -23.76
CA SER A 188 -8.36 1.13 -22.81
C SER A 188 -9.08 1.21 -21.47
N CYS A 189 -9.47 2.42 -21.02
CA CYS A 189 -10.22 2.62 -19.78
C CYS A 189 -11.73 2.44 -19.96
N LYS A 190 -12.27 2.63 -21.19
CA LYS A 190 -13.70 2.45 -21.47
C LYS A 190 -14.17 1.03 -21.16
N ALA A 191 -13.44 0.01 -21.63
CA ALA A 191 -13.78 -1.37 -21.37
C ALA A 191 -13.81 -1.70 -19.87
N ILE A 192 -12.90 -1.11 -19.07
CA ILE A 192 -12.88 -1.27 -17.62
C ILE A 192 -14.10 -0.58 -16.98
N LEU A 193 -14.42 0.63 -17.41
CA LEU A 193 -15.58 1.38 -16.92
C LEU A 193 -16.89 0.66 -17.25
N ASP A 194 -17.01 0.05 -18.43
CA ASP A 194 -18.18 -0.72 -18.85
C ASP A 194 -18.37 -1.97 -17.96
N GLU A 195 -17.30 -2.70 -17.65
CA GLU A 195 -17.35 -3.86 -16.75
C GLU A 195 -17.76 -3.45 -15.32
N LEU A 196 -17.17 -2.37 -14.79
CA LEU A 196 -17.53 -1.85 -13.47
C LEU A 196 -18.98 -1.34 -13.47
N SER A 197 -19.40 -0.62 -14.53
CA SER A 197 -20.79 -0.15 -14.69
C SER A 197 -21.80 -1.29 -14.76
N ALA A 198 -21.42 -2.41 -15.38
CA ALA A 198 -22.25 -3.61 -15.41
C ALA A 198 -22.40 -4.23 -14.02
N ALA A 199 -21.32 -4.27 -13.23
CA ALA A 199 -21.31 -4.85 -11.90
C ALA A 199 -22.11 -4.02 -10.88
N ILE A 200 -22.02 -2.67 -10.97
CA ILE A 200 -22.79 -1.77 -10.08
C ILE A 200 -24.18 -1.44 -10.63
N ASP A 201 -24.53 -1.97 -11.81
CA ASP A 201 -25.76 -1.69 -12.55
C ASP A 201 -26.00 -0.19 -12.75
N GLY A 202 -24.97 0.58 -13.08
CA GLY A 202 -25.09 2.03 -13.26
C GLY A 202 -23.77 2.76 -13.35
N THR A 203 -23.79 4.04 -13.04
CA THR A 203 -22.63 4.94 -13.00
C THR A 203 -22.63 5.74 -11.73
N VAL A 204 -21.46 6.21 -11.29
CA VAL A 204 -21.33 6.99 -10.06
C VAL A 204 -21.41 8.47 -10.38
N ILE A 205 -22.31 9.18 -9.74
CA ILE A 205 -22.46 10.62 -9.83
C ILE A 205 -22.26 11.28 -8.45
N GLN A 206 -21.91 12.55 -8.44
CA GLN A 206 -21.79 13.34 -7.22
C GLN A 206 -22.69 14.58 -7.34
N GLU A 207 -23.49 14.84 -6.32
CA GLU A 207 -24.32 16.05 -6.20
C GLU A 207 -24.28 16.51 -4.73
N ASP A 208 -24.06 17.81 -4.49
CA ASP A 208 -24.04 18.43 -3.16
C ASP A 208 -23.18 17.63 -2.13
N ASP A 209 -21.96 17.26 -2.50
CA ASP A 209 -21.00 16.47 -1.70
C ASP A 209 -21.46 15.03 -1.37
N VAL A 210 -22.54 14.53 -1.97
CA VAL A 210 -23.03 13.17 -1.80
C VAL A 210 -22.80 12.35 -3.07
N PHE A 211 -22.30 11.13 -2.90
CA PHE A 211 -22.17 10.17 -4.01
C PHE A 211 -23.42 9.31 -4.15
N TYR A 212 -23.79 9.06 -5.38
CA TYR A 212 -24.93 8.23 -5.75
C TYR A 212 -24.54 7.26 -6.86
N VAL A 213 -25.20 6.11 -6.90
CA VAL A 213 -25.25 5.26 -8.09
C VAL A 213 -26.49 5.61 -8.89
N LEU A 214 -26.30 6.12 -10.11
CA LEU A 214 -27.36 6.29 -11.08
C LEU A 214 -27.55 4.96 -11.81
N LYS A 215 -28.58 4.21 -11.45
CA LYS A 215 -28.90 2.91 -12.03
C LYS A 215 -29.37 3.04 -13.46
N LYS A 216 -29.25 1.95 -14.25
CA LYS A 216 -29.70 1.90 -15.66
C LYS A 216 -31.20 2.14 -15.83
N ASP A 217 -32.01 1.83 -14.83
CA ASP A 217 -33.44 2.11 -14.79
C ASP A 217 -33.80 3.56 -14.41
N GLY A 218 -32.81 4.42 -14.21
CA GLY A 218 -32.97 5.84 -13.86
C GLY A 218 -33.11 6.13 -12.35
N ARG A 219 -33.11 5.10 -11.49
CA ARG A 219 -33.12 5.32 -10.06
C ARG A 219 -31.77 5.85 -9.59
N LYS A 220 -31.83 6.81 -8.68
CA LYS A 220 -30.65 7.38 -8.03
C LYS A 220 -30.57 6.83 -6.60
N ILE A 221 -29.57 6.02 -6.31
CA ILE A 221 -29.38 5.35 -5.04
C ILE A 221 -28.19 6.00 -4.31
N ASP A 222 -28.43 6.48 -3.08
CA ASP A 222 -27.37 7.00 -2.21
C ASP A 222 -26.32 5.91 -1.94
N PHE A 223 -25.05 6.30 -1.96
CA PHE A 223 -23.93 5.37 -1.73
C PHE A 223 -24.06 4.62 -0.39
N SER A 224 -24.59 5.27 0.65
CA SER A 224 -24.81 4.64 1.94
C SER A 224 -25.82 3.49 1.94
N LEU A 225 -26.69 3.44 0.93
CA LEU A 225 -27.70 2.40 0.74
C LEU A 225 -27.25 1.23 -0.15
N GLU A 226 -26.12 1.39 -0.85
CA GLU A 226 -25.54 0.32 -1.65
C GLU A 226 -24.77 -0.68 -0.79
N ALA A 227 -24.67 -1.94 -1.24
CA ALA A 227 -23.80 -2.92 -0.62
C ALA A 227 -22.34 -2.46 -0.63
N GLU A 228 -21.59 -2.68 0.46
CA GLU A 228 -20.24 -2.15 0.62
C GLU A 228 -19.28 -2.60 -0.48
N GLY A 229 -19.35 -3.87 -0.92
CA GLY A 229 -18.58 -4.35 -2.06
C GLY A 229 -18.88 -3.59 -3.35
N LEU A 230 -20.13 -3.22 -3.62
CA LEU A 230 -20.51 -2.44 -4.80
C LEU A 230 -20.03 -0.98 -4.68
N ARG A 231 -19.98 -0.43 -3.45
CA ARG A 231 -19.41 0.90 -3.20
C ARG A 231 -17.91 0.94 -3.54
N LYS A 232 -17.15 -0.12 -3.21
CA LYS A 232 -15.73 -0.23 -3.61
C LYS A 232 -15.55 -0.26 -5.13
N LEU A 233 -16.42 -0.97 -5.85
CA LEU A 233 -16.40 -0.97 -7.32
C LEU A 233 -16.80 0.41 -7.88
N GLY A 234 -17.78 1.07 -7.27
CA GLY A 234 -18.19 2.43 -7.62
C GLY A 234 -17.09 3.46 -7.38
N LEU A 235 -16.34 3.35 -6.26
CA LEU A 235 -15.17 4.17 -6.00
C LEU A 235 -14.11 3.97 -7.10
N LEU A 236 -13.76 2.72 -7.43
CA LEU A 236 -12.79 2.43 -8.48
C LEU A 236 -13.24 2.99 -9.83
N TRP A 237 -14.52 2.85 -10.17
CA TRP A 237 -15.12 3.45 -11.36
C TRP A 237 -14.91 4.98 -11.37
N LYS A 238 -15.17 5.64 -10.23
CA LYS A 238 -15.05 7.10 -10.12
C LYS A 238 -13.61 7.58 -10.26
N LEU A 239 -12.65 6.88 -9.66
CA LEU A 239 -11.21 7.22 -9.77
C LEU A 239 -10.69 7.10 -11.21
N ILE A 240 -11.14 6.07 -11.95
CA ILE A 240 -10.80 5.90 -13.38
C ILE A 240 -11.45 7.01 -14.20
N ARG A 241 -12.73 7.31 -13.91
CA ARG A 241 -13.49 8.35 -14.63
C ARG A 241 -12.93 9.76 -14.42
N ASN A 242 -12.34 10.01 -13.24
CA ASN A 242 -11.65 11.27 -12.93
C ASN A 242 -10.21 11.34 -13.51
N GLY A 243 -9.73 10.29 -14.20
CA GLY A 243 -8.39 10.26 -14.80
C GLY A 243 -7.25 10.08 -13.81
N LEU A 244 -7.52 9.60 -12.59
CA LEU A 244 -6.48 9.42 -11.58
C LEU A 244 -5.66 8.13 -11.76
N LEU A 245 -6.23 7.15 -12.47
CA LEU A 245 -5.60 5.85 -12.73
C LEU A 245 -5.18 5.75 -14.21
N GLU A 246 -4.25 6.61 -14.59
CA GLU A 246 -3.68 6.68 -15.94
C GLU A 246 -2.26 6.12 -16.00
N LYS A 247 -1.71 6.02 -17.20
CA LYS A 247 -0.34 5.56 -17.43
C LYS A 247 0.66 6.38 -16.61
N GLY A 248 1.47 5.68 -15.82
CA GLY A 248 2.50 6.27 -14.96
C GLY A 248 2.02 6.61 -13.56
N SER A 249 0.73 6.41 -13.25
CA SER A 249 0.22 6.52 -11.88
C SER A 249 0.52 5.28 -11.03
N VAL A 250 0.43 5.45 -9.72
CA VAL A 250 0.60 4.40 -8.72
C VAL A 250 -0.72 4.21 -7.97
N LEU A 251 -1.27 3.00 -7.99
CA LEU A 251 -2.43 2.60 -7.18
C LEU A 251 -1.95 1.80 -5.97
N LEU A 252 -2.33 2.25 -4.77
CA LEU A 252 -2.11 1.52 -3.52
C LEU A 252 -3.49 1.15 -2.96
N TRP A 253 -3.77 -0.14 -2.82
CA TRP A 253 -5.07 -0.60 -2.33
C TRP A 253 -4.89 -1.55 -1.15
N ASP A 254 -5.44 -1.14 -0.02
CA ASP A 254 -5.40 -1.90 1.22
C ASP A 254 -6.66 -2.76 1.35
N GLU A 255 -6.50 -4.07 1.38
CA GLU A 255 -7.56 -5.08 1.50
C GLU A 255 -8.71 -4.91 0.50
N PRO A 256 -8.46 -5.02 -0.82
CA PRO A 256 -9.52 -4.90 -1.82
C PRO A 256 -10.66 -5.89 -1.63
N GLU A 257 -10.37 -7.07 -1.07
CA GLU A 257 -11.33 -8.15 -0.80
C GLU A 257 -12.22 -7.90 0.42
N ALA A 258 -11.85 -7.00 1.34
CA ALA A 258 -12.63 -6.75 2.55
C ALA A 258 -14.07 -6.34 2.20
N ASN A 259 -15.05 -7.03 2.77
CA ASN A 259 -16.49 -6.83 2.55
C ASN A 259 -16.95 -6.98 1.07
N LEU A 260 -16.11 -7.61 0.23
CA LEU A 260 -16.44 -7.92 -1.16
C LEU A 260 -16.95 -9.37 -1.26
N ASN A 261 -18.08 -9.59 -1.95
CA ASN A 261 -18.52 -10.95 -2.26
C ASN A 261 -17.42 -11.68 -3.06
N PRO A 262 -16.99 -12.90 -2.66
CA PRO A 262 -15.99 -13.69 -3.39
C PRO A 262 -16.28 -13.88 -4.88
N GLU A 263 -17.54 -13.88 -5.30
CA GLU A 263 -17.93 -13.92 -6.73
C GLU A 263 -17.39 -12.72 -7.53
N LEU A 264 -17.08 -11.61 -6.87
CA LEU A 264 -16.52 -10.40 -7.49
C LEU A 264 -14.98 -10.37 -7.50
N TYR A 265 -14.30 -11.29 -6.81
CA TYR A 265 -12.83 -11.35 -6.83
C TYR A 265 -12.26 -11.48 -8.26
N PRO A 266 -12.83 -12.34 -9.14
CA PRO A 266 -12.38 -12.42 -10.53
C PRO A 266 -12.51 -11.10 -11.29
N LEU A 267 -13.58 -10.33 -11.03
CA LEU A 267 -13.79 -9.03 -11.67
C LEU A 267 -12.72 -8.04 -11.22
N VAL A 268 -12.53 -7.88 -9.89
CA VAL A 268 -11.55 -6.94 -9.36
C VAL A 268 -10.14 -7.30 -9.81
N ALA A 269 -9.74 -8.57 -9.74
CA ALA A 269 -8.45 -9.04 -10.24
C ALA A 269 -8.27 -8.72 -11.73
N GLY A 270 -9.31 -8.96 -12.55
CA GLY A 270 -9.30 -8.62 -13.98
C GLY A 270 -9.14 -7.12 -14.25
N VAL A 271 -9.81 -6.27 -13.48
CA VAL A 271 -9.70 -4.81 -13.58
C VAL A 271 -8.28 -4.35 -13.20
N LEU A 272 -7.71 -4.86 -12.12
CA LEU A 272 -6.33 -4.52 -11.71
C LEU A 272 -5.31 -4.92 -12.79
N LEU A 273 -5.45 -6.11 -13.38
CA LEU A 273 -4.57 -6.56 -14.45
C LEU A 273 -4.67 -5.65 -15.69
N LYS A 274 -5.87 -5.21 -16.07
CA LYS A 274 -6.09 -4.27 -17.17
C LYS A 274 -5.52 -2.86 -16.87
N LEU A 275 -5.68 -2.36 -15.65
CA LEU A 275 -5.06 -1.10 -15.24
C LEU A 275 -3.53 -1.19 -15.31
N GLN A 276 -2.96 -2.31 -14.90
CA GLN A 276 -1.53 -2.54 -15.02
C GLN A 276 -1.07 -2.57 -16.49
N GLU A 277 -1.82 -3.22 -17.38
CA GLU A 277 -1.56 -3.21 -18.83
C GLU A 277 -1.63 -1.80 -19.43
N ASN A 278 -2.46 -0.92 -18.86
CA ASN A 278 -2.52 0.49 -19.21
C ASN A 278 -1.36 1.32 -18.62
N GLY A 279 -0.44 0.69 -17.87
CA GLY A 279 0.77 1.32 -17.35
C GLY A 279 0.61 1.92 -15.95
N VAL A 280 -0.38 1.50 -15.19
CA VAL A 280 -0.51 1.80 -13.76
C VAL A 280 0.34 0.81 -12.97
N GLN A 281 1.22 1.27 -12.09
CA GLN A 281 1.89 0.40 -11.12
C GLN A 281 0.95 0.20 -9.93
N ILE A 282 0.81 -1.04 -9.46
CA ILE A 282 -0.19 -1.36 -8.44
C ILE A 282 0.47 -2.05 -7.25
N PHE A 283 0.09 -1.61 -6.05
CA PHE A 283 0.44 -2.22 -4.79
C PHE A 283 -0.84 -2.64 -4.07
N VAL A 284 -0.95 -3.91 -3.72
CA VAL A 284 -2.09 -4.48 -3.00
C VAL A 284 -1.59 -5.08 -1.71
N ALA A 285 -2.21 -4.75 -0.58
CA ALA A 285 -2.03 -5.50 0.66
C ALA A 285 -3.27 -6.40 0.85
N THR A 286 -3.06 -7.69 1.04
CA THR A 286 -4.15 -8.65 1.23
C THR A 286 -3.76 -9.75 2.21
N HIS A 287 -4.73 -10.29 2.91
CA HIS A 287 -4.62 -11.52 3.68
C HIS A 287 -5.46 -12.67 3.09
N SER A 288 -6.08 -12.45 1.91
CA SER A 288 -6.88 -13.44 1.22
C SER A 288 -6.06 -14.24 0.21
N TYR A 289 -5.85 -15.54 0.48
CA TYR A 289 -5.24 -16.45 -0.47
C TYR A 289 -6.00 -16.47 -1.80
N ASN A 290 -7.32 -16.57 -1.74
CA ASN A 290 -8.17 -16.67 -2.93
C ASN A 290 -8.06 -15.43 -3.81
N PHE A 291 -8.09 -14.23 -3.23
CA PHE A 291 -7.93 -13.00 -4.00
C PHE A 291 -6.54 -12.91 -4.68
N ALA A 292 -5.47 -13.17 -3.91
CA ALA A 292 -4.11 -13.22 -4.44
C ALA A 292 -3.97 -14.29 -5.55
N LYS A 293 -4.59 -15.46 -5.38
CA LYS A 293 -4.56 -16.54 -6.37
C LYS A 293 -5.29 -16.16 -7.66
N TYR A 294 -6.38 -15.37 -7.59
CA TYR A 294 -7.02 -14.86 -8.82
C TYR A 294 -6.10 -13.94 -9.62
N LEU A 295 -5.28 -13.11 -8.98
CA LEU A 295 -4.27 -12.30 -9.67
C LEU A 295 -3.22 -13.19 -10.35
N GLU A 296 -2.78 -14.26 -9.67
CA GLU A 296 -1.82 -15.21 -10.23
C GLU A 296 -2.34 -15.94 -11.46
N ILE A 297 -3.54 -16.53 -11.38
CA ILE A 297 -4.06 -17.38 -12.47
C ILE A 297 -4.58 -16.58 -13.67
N ARG A 298 -4.95 -15.30 -13.48
CA ARG A 298 -5.51 -14.46 -14.55
C ARG A 298 -4.48 -13.58 -15.25
N ARG A 299 -3.26 -13.49 -14.73
CA ARG A 299 -2.17 -12.73 -15.37
C ARG A 299 -1.82 -13.32 -16.74
N LYS A 300 -1.44 -12.47 -17.70
CA LYS A 300 -1.04 -12.88 -19.05
C LYS A 300 0.40 -13.40 -19.11
N ASN A 301 1.26 -12.88 -18.25
CA ASN A 301 2.65 -13.31 -18.15
C ASN A 301 3.11 -13.32 -16.67
N LYS A 302 4.18 -14.07 -16.38
CA LYS A 302 4.67 -14.28 -15.03
C LYS A 302 5.10 -12.98 -14.34
N GLU A 303 5.69 -12.05 -15.08
CA GLU A 303 6.26 -10.82 -14.56
C GLU A 303 5.21 -9.74 -14.27
N GLN A 304 3.97 -9.94 -14.67
CA GLN A 304 2.88 -9.00 -14.44
C GLN A 304 2.53 -8.83 -12.97
N VAL A 305 2.70 -9.89 -12.16
CA VAL A 305 2.37 -9.92 -10.74
C VAL A 305 3.53 -10.51 -9.95
N MET A 306 4.00 -9.80 -8.93
CA MET A 306 4.99 -10.26 -7.95
C MET A 306 4.35 -10.30 -6.57
N PHE A 307 4.59 -11.40 -5.85
CA PHE A 307 4.11 -11.61 -4.50
C PHE A 307 5.23 -11.38 -3.51
N HIS A 308 4.93 -10.67 -2.43
CA HIS A 308 5.82 -10.36 -1.34
C HIS A 308 5.22 -10.90 -0.06
N ASN A 309 5.76 -12.00 0.44
CA ASN A 309 5.32 -12.58 1.69
C ASN A 309 6.05 -11.92 2.86
N LEU A 310 5.29 -11.38 3.80
CA LEU A 310 5.79 -10.83 5.06
C LEU A 310 5.38 -11.78 6.19
N TYR A 311 6.33 -12.16 7.02
CA TYR A 311 6.10 -13.07 8.13
C TYR A 311 6.98 -12.72 9.33
N LYS A 312 6.54 -13.12 10.51
CA LYS A 312 7.31 -12.99 11.74
C LYS A 312 8.17 -14.22 11.94
N GLY A 313 9.39 -14.03 12.40
CA GLY A 313 10.30 -15.10 12.73
C GLY A 313 11.27 -14.68 13.82
N THR A 314 11.85 -15.65 14.49
CA THR A 314 13.00 -15.43 15.37
C THR A 314 14.25 -15.55 14.54
N SER A 315 15.26 -14.70 14.80
CA SER A 315 16.56 -14.80 14.15
C SER A 315 17.27 -16.08 14.59
N GLU A 316 16.99 -17.20 13.95
CA GLU A 316 17.90 -18.33 14.00
C GLU A 316 19.15 -17.94 13.21
N LEU A 317 20.23 -17.66 13.92
CA LEU A 317 21.55 -17.58 13.34
C LEU A 317 21.78 -18.86 12.54
N SER A 318 22.06 -18.73 11.25
CA SER A 318 22.47 -19.86 10.42
C SER A 318 23.54 -20.64 11.17
N ASP A 319 23.41 -21.98 11.22
CA ASP A 319 24.28 -22.90 11.97
C ASP A 319 25.77 -22.70 11.75
N SER A 320 26.17 -21.99 10.70
CA SER A 320 27.57 -21.66 10.37
C SER A 320 28.20 -20.55 11.25
N LEU A 321 27.44 -19.86 12.11
CA LEU A 321 27.92 -18.80 13.01
C LEU A 321 27.79 -19.15 14.50
N LYS A 322 27.26 -20.34 14.84
CA LYS A 322 27.10 -20.81 16.24
C LYS A 322 28.45 -21.12 16.94
N ASP A 323 29.53 -21.32 16.19
CA ASP A 323 30.84 -21.68 16.76
C ASP A 323 31.66 -20.48 17.30
N MET A 324 31.19 -19.25 17.23
CA MET A 324 31.97 -18.06 17.63
C MET A 324 31.32 -17.13 18.67
N SER A 325 30.19 -17.46 19.27
CA SER A 325 29.61 -16.61 20.34
C SER A 325 29.22 -17.44 21.57
N GLU A 326 30.09 -17.39 22.57
CA GLU A 326 29.70 -17.71 23.94
C GLU A 326 28.63 -16.73 24.40
N LYS A 327 27.46 -17.28 24.81
CA LYS A 327 26.47 -16.73 25.72
C LYS A 327 26.07 -15.25 25.46
N ASN A 328 25.08 -15.01 24.62
CA ASN A 328 24.13 -13.93 24.83
C ASN A 328 22.72 -14.54 24.93
N GLU A 329 22.02 -14.17 25.99
CA GLU A 329 20.65 -14.55 26.27
C GLU A 329 19.76 -14.26 25.05
N GLU A 330 19.00 -15.26 24.63
CA GLU A 330 17.96 -15.16 23.62
C GLU A 330 16.95 -14.11 24.07
N THR A 331 17.08 -12.88 23.62
CA THR A 331 15.93 -11.97 23.60
C THR A 331 15.07 -12.45 22.44
N GLY A 332 14.01 -13.18 22.76
CA GLY A 332 13.06 -13.75 21.80
C GLY A 332 12.17 -12.70 21.16
N GLU A 333 12.72 -11.61 20.65
CA GLU A 333 11.98 -10.59 19.92
C GLU A 333 11.73 -11.07 18.49
N GLU A 334 10.45 -11.11 18.10
CA GLU A 334 10.04 -11.47 16.76
C GLU A 334 10.36 -10.31 15.79
N GLU A 335 11.12 -10.60 14.74
CA GLU A 335 11.38 -9.66 13.65
C GLU A 335 10.50 -9.98 12.43
N VAL A 336 10.24 -8.97 11.59
CA VAL A 336 9.55 -9.14 10.31
C VAL A 336 10.55 -9.47 9.21
N TYR A 337 10.31 -10.56 8.52
CA TYR A 337 11.05 -11.02 7.34
C TYR A 337 10.18 -10.94 6.09
N SER A 338 10.83 -10.98 4.94
CA SER A 338 10.13 -11.06 3.66
C SER A 338 10.87 -11.95 2.67
N ASN A 339 10.10 -12.58 1.81
CA ASN A 339 10.58 -13.17 0.57
C ASN A 339 9.63 -12.82 -0.58
N SER A 340 10.14 -12.83 -1.80
CA SER A 340 9.40 -12.39 -2.98
C SER A 340 9.52 -13.40 -4.11
N ALA A 341 8.42 -13.68 -4.77
CA ALA A 341 8.36 -14.58 -5.91
C ALA A 341 7.27 -14.18 -6.90
N TYR A 342 7.40 -14.67 -8.13
CA TYR A 342 6.36 -14.52 -9.15
C TYR A 342 5.25 -15.59 -9.05
N ARG A 343 5.42 -16.59 -8.20
CA ARG A 343 4.42 -17.63 -7.91
C ARG A 343 4.26 -17.76 -6.41
N MET A 344 3.03 -17.90 -5.96
CA MET A 344 2.74 -18.06 -4.53
C MET A 344 3.33 -19.35 -3.94
N GLU A 345 3.51 -20.37 -4.77
CA GLU A 345 4.10 -21.66 -4.40
C GLU A 345 5.62 -21.57 -4.15
N ASP A 346 6.28 -20.58 -4.75
CA ASP A 346 7.72 -20.36 -4.62
C ASP A 346 8.07 -19.53 -3.36
N LEU A 347 7.07 -19.09 -2.58
CA LEU A 347 7.23 -18.31 -1.35
C LEU A 347 7.50 -19.21 -0.17
N GLU A 348 8.54 -18.90 0.60
CA GLU A 348 8.84 -19.56 1.88
C GLU A 348 7.92 -19.01 2.99
N SER A 349 7.61 -19.85 3.98
CA SER A 349 6.79 -19.46 5.15
C SER A 349 5.48 -18.75 4.80
N ASN A 350 4.80 -19.19 3.73
CA ASN A 350 3.55 -18.62 3.27
C ASN A 350 2.38 -19.13 4.14
N HIS A 351 2.19 -18.48 5.30
CA HIS A 351 1.19 -18.89 6.31
C HIS A 351 -0.25 -18.81 5.79
N ILE A 352 -0.53 -17.88 4.85
CA ILE A 352 -1.86 -17.76 4.24
C ILE A 352 -2.17 -19.01 3.39
N MET A 353 -1.22 -19.45 2.56
CA MET A 353 -1.37 -20.66 1.76
C MET A 353 -1.44 -21.91 2.64
N MET A 354 -0.65 -21.96 3.72
CA MET A 354 -0.65 -23.07 4.67
C MET A 354 -2.01 -23.19 5.39
N ALA A 355 -2.61 -22.07 5.79
CA ALA A 355 -3.92 -22.04 6.41
C ALA A 355 -5.03 -22.52 5.46
N ASP A 356 -5.00 -22.11 4.19
CA ASP A 356 -5.96 -22.55 3.17
C ASP A 356 -5.82 -24.05 2.88
N ASN A 357 -4.59 -24.56 2.75
CA ASN A 357 -4.32 -25.98 2.57
C ASN A 357 -4.79 -26.81 3.78
N SER A 358 -4.57 -26.33 5.01
CA SER A 358 -5.04 -27.00 6.23
C SER A 358 -6.57 -27.13 6.24
N LEU A 359 -7.29 -26.09 5.83
CA LEU A 359 -8.75 -26.14 5.69
C LEU A 359 -9.18 -27.19 4.65
N LEU A 360 -8.51 -27.25 3.50
CA LEU A 360 -8.81 -28.25 2.48
C LEU A 360 -8.56 -29.68 2.99
N ASP A 361 -7.48 -29.91 3.73
CA ASP A 361 -7.20 -31.21 4.34
C ASP A 361 -8.27 -31.62 5.35
N GLU A 362 -8.81 -30.68 6.13
CA GLU A 362 -9.94 -30.96 7.03
C GLU A 362 -11.21 -31.33 6.25
N VAL A 363 -11.51 -30.61 5.17
CA VAL A 363 -12.67 -30.90 4.30
C VAL A 363 -12.57 -32.29 3.67
N TYR A 364 -11.38 -32.70 3.22
CA TYR A 364 -11.16 -34.02 2.61
C TYR A 364 -11.16 -35.17 3.61
N ARG A 365 -11.09 -34.90 4.94
CA ARG A 365 -11.21 -35.90 6.00
C ARG A 365 -12.66 -36.14 6.44
N LEU A 366 -13.59 -35.28 6.01
CA LEU A 366 -15.05 -35.43 6.25
C LEU A 366 -15.68 -36.37 5.21
#